data_412fcf01feb40d5cd182a8d503b01e27
#
_entry.id   412fcf01feb40d5cd182a8d503b01e27
#
_cell.length_a   1.000
_cell.length_b   1.000
_cell.length_c   1.000
_cell.angle_alpha   90.00
_cell.angle_beta   90.00
_cell.angle_gamma   90.00
#
_symmetry.space_group_name_H-M   'P 1'
#
loop_
_entity.id
_entity.type
_entity.pdbx_description
1 polymer ?
#
loop_
_entity_poly.entity_id
_entity_poly.type
_entity_poly.pdbx_seq_one_letter_code
_entity_poly.pdbx_strand_id
1 'polypeptide(L)'
;MGGGIAAAGMGIVRNGEAGMDRATDSGVLSLVRLLQFGDSMLPTGAFAFSGALEAAVQKGAVHDADTLQQYVVTALRQCSTGDAVGLDRALRRLCADPVSMGGPVSEGALARLRSIDLALYRRRLPEEFRDMMTRTGRKLAELSAGMTRSPLADRWMRQLRIGSSPGCYPVSLAVLVASSAFSQRPLRHAEGTEEGGAEVDALTQEALTVYFYGVSMGLLNAALRLMRVTHYDVQSIMYRVSELFPELCQRTAETPLSRMTGYAPMTDILSAIHSQGRVRLFMS
;
A
#
# COMPACT_ATOMS: atom_id res chain seq x y z
N MET A 1 -61.30 40.17 -29.19
CA MET A 1 -60.02 40.52 -29.82
C MET A 1 -58.96 40.50 -28.75
N GLY A 2 -57.99 39.55 -28.79
CA GLY A 2 -56.94 39.45 -27.82
C GLY A 2 -56.08 38.24 -28.19
N GLY A 3 -55.06 38.49 -29.04
CA GLY A 3 -54.17 37.43 -29.50
C GLY A 3 -53.20 36.98 -28.40
N GLY A 4 -53.12 35.68 -28.14
CA GLY A 4 -52.12 35.05 -27.31
C GLY A 4 -50.92 34.68 -28.16
N ILE A 5 -49.75 35.17 -27.78
CA ILE A 5 -48.45 34.82 -28.38
C ILE A 5 -47.93 33.56 -27.66
N ALA A 6 -47.77 32.47 -28.40
CA ALA A 6 -47.14 31.24 -27.90
C ALA A 6 -45.63 31.44 -27.87
N ALA A 7 -45.03 31.29 -26.69
CA ALA A 7 -43.59 31.24 -26.52
C ALA A 7 -43.09 29.81 -26.78
N ALA A 8 -42.32 29.61 -27.86
CA ALA A 8 -41.61 28.38 -28.14
C ALA A 8 -40.44 28.22 -27.15
N GLY A 9 -40.54 27.28 -26.27
CA GLY A 9 -39.46 26.87 -25.35
C GLY A 9 -38.38 26.10 -26.13
N MET A 10 -37.22 26.70 -26.28
CA MET A 10 -36.00 26.06 -26.81
C MET A 10 -35.42 25.13 -25.76
N GLY A 11 -35.68 23.85 -25.91
CA GLY A 11 -35.07 22.82 -25.06
C GLY A 11 -33.59 22.70 -25.36
N ILE A 12 -32.76 23.21 -24.47
CA ILE A 12 -31.31 23.02 -24.51
C ILE A 12 -31.01 21.59 -24.03
N VAL A 13 -30.50 20.78 -24.95
CA VAL A 13 -30.00 19.44 -24.68
C VAL A 13 -28.72 19.56 -23.85
N ARG A 14 -28.79 19.30 -22.53
CA ARG A 14 -27.64 19.17 -21.61
C ARG A 14 -27.32 17.72 -21.33
N ASN A 15 -26.94 16.90 -22.31
CA ASN A 15 -26.62 15.49 -22.09
C ASN A 15 -25.15 15.13 -22.30
N GLY A 16 -24.25 16.10 -22.57
CA GLY A 16 -22.82 15.84 -22.78
C GLY A 16 -21.90 16.16 -21.58
N GLU A 17 -22.27 17.13 -20.75
CA GLU A 17 -21.38 17.64 -19.69
C GLU A 17 -21.40 16.82 -18.41
N ALA A 18 -22.48 16.12 -18.08
CA ALA A 18 -22.60 15.36 -16.84
C ALA A 18 -21.76 14.07 -16.81
N GLY A 19 -21.31 13.56 -17.95
CA GLY A 19 -20.50 12.34 -18.04
C GLY A 19 -18.99 12.63 -17.88
N MET A 20 -18.54 13.76 -18.41
CA MET A 20 -17.13 14.17 -18.37
C MET A 20 -16.73 14.69 -16.99
N ASP A 21 -17.61 15.43 -16.30
CA ASP A 21 -17.38 15.91 -14.93
C ASP A 21 -17.19 14.76 -13.92
N ARG A 22 -18.03 13.72 -13.97
CA ARG A 22 -17.93 12.59 -13.02
C ARG A 22 -16.67 11.74 -13.16
N ALA A 23 -16.13 11.60 -14.36
CA ALA A 23 -14.90 10.84 -14.59
C ALA A 23 -13.68 11.63 -14.09
N THR A 24 -13.66 12.95 -14.31
CA THR A 24 -12.61 13.85 -13.83
C THR A 24 -12.62 13.93 -12.30
N ASP A 25 -13.79 14.06 -11.67
CA ASP A 25 -13.96 14.08 -10.22
C ASP A 25 -13.48 12.77 -9.57
N SER A 26 -13.76 11.62 -10.19
CA SER A 26 -13.30 10.31 -9.72
C SER A 26 -11.78 10.18 -9.72
N GLY A 27 -11.10 10.71 -10.76
CA GLY A 27 -9.63 10.67 -10.85
C GLY A 27 -8.95 11.55 -9.80
N VAL A 28 -9.50 12.75 -9.55
CA VAL A 28 -8.98 13.65 -8.50
C VAL A 28 -9.12 13.04 -7.12
N LEU A 29 -10.27 12.45 -6.81
CA LEU A 29 -10.50 11.79 -5.52
C LEU A 29 -9.58 10.57 -5.32
N SER A 30 -9.35 9.76 -6.37
CA SER A 30 -8.41 8.64 -6.31
C SER A 30 -7.01 9.12 -5.97
N LEU A 31 -6.53 10.15 -6.67
CA LEU A 31 -5.21 10.73 -6.41
C LEU A 31 -5.07 11.26 -4.98
N VAL A 32 -6.05 12.02 -4.48
CA VAL A 32 -6.04 12.54 -3.11
C VAL A 32 -5.96 11.40 -2.08
N ARG A 33 -6.68 10.30 -2.30
CA ARG A 33 -6.65 9.14 -1.40
C ARG A 33 -5.33 8.39 -1.46
N LEU A 34 -4.74 8.23 -2.64
CA LEU A 34 -3.41 7.63 -2.77
C LEU A 34 -2.36 8.48 -2.04
N LEU A 35 -2.41 9.81 -2.16
CA LEU A 35 -1.56 10.71 -1.39
C LEU A 35 -1.78 10.54 0.11
N GLN A 36 -3.03 10.45 0.58
CA GLN A 36 -3.35 10.21 1.98
C GLN A 36 -2.81 8.86 2.48
N PHE A 37 -2.91 7.80 1.68
CA PHE A 37 -2.44 6.46 2.09
C PHE A 37 -0.92 6.34 2.12
N GLY A 38 -0.22 7.15 1.31
CA GLY A 38 1.24 7.25 1.32
C GLY A 38 1.79 8.26 2.32
N ASP A 39 0.95 9.06 2.96
CA ASP A 39 1.39 10.09 3.90
C ASP A 39 1.99 9.45 5.16
N SER A 40 3.18 9.92 5.53
CA SER A 40 3.87 9.51 6.77
C SER A 40 3.10 9.89 8.04
N MET A 41 2.15 10.84 7.94
CA MET A 41 1.24 11.22 9.03
C MET A 41 0.06 10.26 9.21
N LEU A 42 -0.15 9.29 8.30
CA LEU A 42 -1.16 8.26 8.50
C LEU A 42 -0.85 7.47 9.78
N PRO A 43 -1.74 7.45 10.80
CA PRO A 43 -1.39 7.04 12.15
C PRO A 43 -1.35 5.51 12.30
N THR A 44 -0.50 4.86 11.50
CA THR A 44 -0.25 3.40 11.54
C THR A 44 0.77 3.01 12.60
N GLY A 45 1.50 3.98 13.17
CA GLY A 45 2.60 3.75 14.11
C GLY A 45 3.91 3.37 13.43
N ALA A 46 4.02 3.46 12.11
CA ALA A 46 5.22 3.09 11.35
C ALA A 46 6.46 3.92 11.76
N PHE A 47 6.28 5.15 12.25
CA PHE A 47 7.36 6.03 12.71
C PHE A 47 8.17 5.46 13.90
N ALA A 48 7.63 4.47 14.62
CA ALA A 48 8.31 3.82 15.74
C ALA A 48 9.34 2.77 15.30
N PHE A 49 9.44 2.50 14.00
CA PHE A 49 10.31 1.47 13.43
C PHE A 49 11.31 2.08 12.46
N SER A 50 12.55 1.56 12.51
CA SER A 50 13.62 2.01 11.62
C SER A 50 13.91 1.06 10.45
N GLY A 51 13.27 -0.11 10.39
CA GLY A 51 13.56 -1.13 9.40
C GLY A 51 15.02 -1.62 9.44
N ALA A 52 15.56 -1.81 10.65
CA ALA A 52 16.95 -2.17 10.94
C ALA A 52 18.00 -1.10 10.57
N LEU A 53 17.57 0.09 10.12
CA LEU A 53 18.51 1.18 9.77
C LEU A 53 19.31 1.64 11.01
N GLU A 54 18.72 1.66 12.20
CA GLU A 54 19.42 2.03 13.43
C GLU A 54 20.66 1.13 13.67
N ALA A 55 20.50 -0.18 13.54
CA ALA A 55 21.63 -1.11 13.64
C ALA A 55 22.65 -0.92 12.52
N ALA A 56 22.20 -0.62 11.31
CA ALA A 56 23.10 -0.34 10.18
C ALA A 56 23.96 0.90 10.42
N VAL A 57 23.39 1.98 10.97
CA VAL A 57 24.10 3.20 11.37
C VAL A 57 25.05 2.92 12.53
N GLN A 58 24.60 2.24 13.59
CA GLN A 58 25.43 1.90 14.74
C GLN A 58 26.66 1.02 14.37
N LYS A 59 26.52 0.17 13.35
CA LYS A 59 27.60 -0.67 12.84
C LYS A 59 28.46 0.01 11.77
N GLY A 60 28.16 1.26 11.41
CA GLY A 60 28.90 2.00 10.37
C GLY A 60 28.64 1.55 8.94
N ALA A 61 27.65 0.66 8.71
CA ALA A 61 27.26 0.23 7.37
C ALA A 61 26.54 1.33 6.60
N VAL A 62 25.83 2.22 7.32
CA VAL A 62 25.20 3.43 6.78
C VAL A 62 25.75 4.62 7.57
N HIS A 63 26.40 5.58 6.91
CA HIS A 63 27.10 6.68 7.57
C HIS A 63 27.00 8.02 6.83
N ASP A 64 26.55 8.02 5.57
CA ASP A 64 26.36 9.21 4.74
C ASP A 64 25.12 9.08 3.83
N ALA A 65 24.86 10.09 2.99
CA ALA A 65 23.71 10.11 2.09
C ALA A 65 23.78 9.03 1.01
N ASP A 66 24.98 8.70 0.52
CA ASP A 66 25.14 7.70 -0.55
C ASP A 66 24.88 6.28 -0.02
N THR A 67 25.44 5.94 1.12
CA THR A 67 25.19 4.65 1.79
C THR A 67 23.74 4.52 2.26
N LEU A 68 23.12 5.63 2.68
CA LEU A 68 21.67 5.66 2.97
C LEU A 68 20.83 5.37 1.72
N GLN A 69 21.16 6.00 0.59
CA GLN A 69 20.48 5.71 -0.68
C GLN A 69 20.61 4.24 -1.07
N GLN A 70 21.80 3.65 -0.96
CA GLN A 70 22.03 2.23 -1.26
C GLN A 70 21.21 1.32 -0.33
N TYR A 71 21.08 1.68 0.95
CA TYR A 71 20.26 0.96 1.90
C TYR A 71 18.78 0.98 1.51
N VAL A 72 18.23 2.15 1.16
CA VAL A 72 16.86 2.32 0.69
C VAL A 72 16.60 1.50 -0.58
N VAL A 73 17.49 1.58 -1.58
CA VAL A 73 17.39 0.78 -2.82
C VAL A 73 17.37 -0.72 -2.51
N THR A 74 18.24 -1.18 -1.60
CA THR A 74 18.30 -2.60 -1.20
C THR A 74 16.99 -3.03 -0.54
N ALA A 75 16.44 -2.22 0.38
CA ALA A 75 15.16 -2.47 1.03
C ALA A 75 14.01 -2.54 0.02
N LEU A 76 13.95 -1.63 -0.94
CA LEU A 76 12.93 -1.60 -1.99
C LEU A 76 13.01 -2.84 -2.89
N ARG A 77 14.19 -3.22 -3.34
CA ARG A 77 14.41 -4.44 -4.14
C ARG A 77 13.99 -5.70 -3.39
N GLN A 78 14.27 -5.77 -2.09
CA GLN A 78 13.79 -6.86 -1.25
C GLN A 78 12.26 -6.86 -1.14
N CYS A 79 11.65 -5.70 -0.94
CA CYS A 79 10.19 -5.58 -0.88
C CYS A 79 9.53 -6.05 -2.17
N SER A 80 10.10 -5.75 -3.35
CA SER A 80 9.52 -6.09 -4.65
C SER A 80 9.41 -7.59 -4.92
N THR A 81 10.24 -8.42 -4.30
CA THR A 81 10.17 -9.89 -4.38
C THR A 81 9.60 -10.53 -3.11
N GLY A 82 9.27 -9.74 -2.12
CA GLY A 82 8.75 -10.15 -0.82
C GLY A 82 7.35 -9.60 -0.55
N ASP A 83 7.27 -8.64 0.34
CA ASP A 83 6.01 -8.14 0.89
C ASP A 83 5.08 -7.51 -0.17
N ALA A 84 5.65 -6.82 -1.16
CA ALA A 84 4.89 -6.22 -2.26
C ALA A 84 4.15 -7.28 -3.10
N VAL A 85 4.72 -8.49 -3.23
CA VAL A 85 4.04 -9.62 -3.90
C VAL A 85 2.75 -9.99 -3.16
N GLY A 86 2.78 -9.98 -1.83
CA GLY A 86 1.56 -10.21 -1.04
C GLY A 86 0.49 -9.16 -1.24
N LEU A 87 0.88 -7.87 -1.33
CA LEU A 87 -0.02 -6.76 -1.66
C LEU A 87 -0.66 -6.96 -3.05
N ASP A 88 0.16 -7.20 -4.08
CA ASP A 88 -0.31 -7.43 -5.45
C ASP A 88 -1.32 -8.58 -5.53
N ARG A 89 -0.98 -9.73 -4.96
CA ARG A 89 -1.85 -10.91 -5.00
C ARG A 89 -3.13 -10.74 -4.19
N ALA A 90 -3.07 -10.05 -3.06
CA ALA A 90 -4.25 -9.74 -2.26
C ALA A 90 -5.20 -8.80 -3.00
N LEU A 91 -4.68 -7.72 -3.62
CA LEU A 91 -5.49 -6.75 -4.35
C LEU A 91 -6.12 -7.36 -5.61
N ARG A 92 -5.34 -8.07 -6.43
CA ARG A 92 -5.87 -8.80 -7.61
C ARG A 92 -6.95 -9.80 -7.22
N ARG A 93 -6.80 -10.48 -6.09
CA ARG A 93 -7.83 -11.40 -5.59
C ARG A 93 -9.11 -10.68 -5.20
N LEU A 94 -9.02 -9.51 -4.59
CA LEU A 94 -10.18 -8.68 -4.27
C LEU A 94 -10.86 -8.13 -5.52
N CYS A 95 -10.08 -7.74 -6.53
CA CYS A 95 -10.63 -7.27 -7.81
C CYS A 95 -11.39 -8.37 -8.58
N ALA A 96 -10.96 -9.63 -8.44
CA ALA A 96 -11.64 -10.79 -9.04
C ALA A 96 -12.81 -11.34 -8.21
N ASP A 97 -13.16 -10.72 -7.07
CA ASP A 97 -14.26 -11.14 -6.20
C ASP A 97 -15.51 -10.31 -6.47
N PRO A 98 -16.73 -10.86 -6.31
CA PRO A 98 -17.98 -10.10 -6.44
C PRO A 98 -18.04 -8.78 -5.65
N VAL A 99 -17.22 -8.61 -4.61
CA VAL A 99 -17.11 -7.35 -3.85
C VAL A 99 -16.72 -6.17 -4.75
N SER A 100 -15.92 -6.40 -5.78
CA SER A 100 -15.51 -5.35 -6.74
C SER A 100 -16.69 -4.80 -7.55
N MET A 101 -17.76 -5.55 -7.64
CA MET A 101 -19.00 -5.19 -8.33
C MET A 101 -20.10 -4.71 -7.37
N GLY A 102 -19.74 -4.39 -6.11
CA GLY A 102 -20.69 -3.95 -5.07
C GLY A 102 -21.39 -5.08 -4.30
N GLY A 103 -21.00 -6.35 -4.56
CA GLY A 103 -21.48 -7.50 -3.81
C GLY A 103 -20.76 -7.68 -2.46
N PRO A 104 -21.21 -8.63 -1.62
CA PRO A 104 -20.49 -8.98 -0.40
C PRO A 104 -19.20 -9.73 -0.74
N VAL A 105 -18.14 -9.49 0.04
CA VAL A 105 -16.90 -10.27 -0.08
C VAL A 105 -17.16 -11.75 0.19
N SER A 106 -16.68 -12.62 -0.68
CA SER A 106 -16.90 -14.07 -0.56
C SER A 106 -16.02 -14.68 0.55
N GLU A 107 -16.45 -15.80 1.13
CA GLU A 107 -15.62 -16.58 2.07
C GLU A 107 -14.36 -17.11 1.38
N GLY A 108 -14.42 -17.41 0.09
CA GLY A 108 -13.28 -17.83 -0.72
C GLY A 108 -12.22 -16.73 -0.84
N ALA A 109 -12.62 -15.47 -1.05
CA ALA A 109 -11.70 -14.33 -1.06
C ALA A 109 -11.06 -14.11 0.30
N LEU A 110 -11.83 -14.14 1.39
CA LEU A 110 -11.31 -14.02 2.75
C LEU A 110 -10.32 -15.14 3.10
N ALA A 111 -10.62 -16.38 2.73
CA ALA A 111 -9.72 -17.51 2.93
C ALA A 111 -8.39 -17.31 2.19
N ARG A 112 -8.44 -16.79 0.96
CA ARG A 112 -7.23 -16.49 0.20
C ARG A 112 -6.44 -15.31 0.78
N LEU A 113 -7.10 -14.24 1.24
CA LEU A 113 -6.43 -13.14 1.94
C LEU A 113 -5.69 -13.66 3.18
N ARG A 114 -6.33 -14.50 3.99
CA ARG A 114 -5.70 -15.13 5.17
C ARG A 114 -4.50 -15.99 4.78
N SER A 115 -4.60 -16.76 3.69
CA SER A 115 -3.49 -17.58 3.19
C SER A 115 -2.28 -16.73 2.78
N ILE A 116 -2.51 -15.61 2.06
CA ILE A 116 -1.48 -14.67 1.67
C ILE A 116 -0.85 -14.00 2.91
N ASP A 117 -1.69 -13.54 3.83
CA ASP A 117 -1.27 -12.89 5.06
C ASP A 117 -0.39 -13.79 5.93
N LEU A 118 -0.80 -15.06 6.08
CA LEU A 118 -0.03 -16.06 6.80
C LEU A 118 1.29 -16.41 6.09
N ALA A 119 1.30 -16.44 4.75
CA ALA A 119 2.52 -16.66 3.99
C ALA A 119 3.54 -15.53 4.18
N LEU A 120 3.09 -14.27 4.19
CA LEU A 120 3.93 -13.10 4.51
C LEU A 120 4.51 -13.22 5.91
N TYR A 121 3.67 -13.45 6.92
CA TYR A 121 4.07 -13.56 8.32
C TYR A 121 5.13 -14.65 8.54
N ARG A 122 4.91 -15.84 7.99
CA ARG A 122 5.81 -17.00 8.17
C ARG A 122 7.17 -16.84 7.49
N ARG A 123 7.27 -15.96 6.47
CA ARG A 123 8.53 -15.74 5.74
C ARG A 123 9.44 -14.71 6.40
N ARG A 124 8.93 -13.90 7.31
CA ARG A 124 9.74 -12.93 8.06
C ARG A 124 10.41 -13.64 9.24
N LEU A 125 11.74 -13.82 9.15
CA LEU A 125 12.51 -14.49 10.18
C LEU A 125 12.67 -13.64 11.45
N PRO A 126 13.09 -12.35 11.38
CA PRO A 126 13.24 -11.53 12.57
C PRO A 126 11.88 -11.22 13.22
N GLU A 127 11.81 -11.37 14.54
CA GLU A 127 10.61 -11.07 15.34
C GLU A 127 10.20 -9.60 15.23
N GLU A 128 11.18 -8.69 15.30
CA GLU A 128 10.94 -7.24 15.19
C GLU A 128 10.26 -6.87 13.87
N PHE A 129 10.66 -7.49 12.76
CA PHE A 129 10.00 -7.26 11.47
C PHE A 129 8.58 -7.85 11.42
N ARG A 130 8.33 -9.00 12.06
CA ARG A 130 6.97 -9.55 12.19
C ARG A 130 6.10 -8.62 13.02
N ASP A 131 6.62 -8.11 14.13
CA ASP A 131 5.94 -7.17 15.01
C ASP A 131 5.61 -5.86 14.28
N MET A 132 6.60 -5.25 13.61
CA MET A 132 6.39 -4.07 12.80
C MET A 132 5.28 -4.28 11.79
N MET A 133 5.38 -5.32 10.98
CA MET A 133 4.46 -5.62 9.90
C MET A 133 3.03 -5.88 10.40
N THR A 134 2.87 -6.57 11.53
CA THR A 134 1.55 -6.89 12.09
C THR A 134 0.95 -5.73 12.89
N ARG A 135 1.73 -4.99 13.66
CA ARG A 135 1.25 -3.82 14.42
C ARG A 135 0.76 -2.73 13.48
N THR A 136 1.58 -2.37 12.49
CA THR A 136 1.21 -1.36 11.50
C THR A 136 0.05 -1.81 10.62
N GLY A 137 0.01 -3.08 10.24
CA GLY A 137 -1.05 -3.64 9.41
C GLY A 137 -2.40 -3.73 10.13
N ARG A 138 -2.42 -4.14 11.41
CA ARG A 138 -3.65 -4.14 12.24
C ARG A 138 -4.18 -2.73 12.45
N LYS A 139 -3.28 -1.76 12.69
CA LYS A 139 -3.68 -0.36 12.83
C LYS A 139 -4.23 0.21 11.52
N LEU A 140 -3.62 -0.16 10.38
CA LEU A 140 -4.13 0.22 9.06
C LEU A 140 -5.51 -0.39 8.79
N ALA A 141 -5.75 -1.64 9.18
CA ALA A 141 -7.06 -2.28 9.02
C ALA A 141 -8.14 -1.58 9.88
N GLU A 142 -7.80 -1.17 11.11
CA GLU A 142 -8.69 -0.38 11.97
C GLU A 142 -9.04 0.97 11.32
N LEU A 143 -8.03 1.68 10.82
CA LEU A 143 -8.21 2.95 10.10
C LEU A 143 -9.05 2.75 8.84
N SER A 144 -8.78 1.69 8.06
CA SER A 144 -9.54 1.35 6.87
C SER A 144 -11.03 1.18 7.15
N ALA A 145 -11.39 0.40 8.18
CA ALA A 145 -12.77 0.20 8.58
C ALA A 145 -13.45 1.52 9.00
N GLY A 146 -12.74 2.36 9.80
CA GLY A 146 -13.26 3.64 10.26
C GLY A 146 -13.44 4.68 9.14
N MET A 147 -12.48 4.77 8.22
CA MET A 147 -12.48 5.77 7.15
C MET A 147 -13.42 5.40 6.00
N THR A 148 -13.37 4.14 5.53
CA THR A 148 -14.10 3.73 4.33
C THR A 148 -15.52 3.27 4.61
N ARG A 149 -15.81 2.83 5.83
CA ARG A 149 -17.08 2.17 6.22
C ARG A 149 -17.49 1.05 5.25
N SER A 150 -16.48 0.41 4.66
CA SER A 150 -16.68 -0.65 3.68
C SER A 150 -16.96 -2.00 4.36
N PRO A 151 -17.95 -2.77 3.89
CA PRO A 151 -18.17 -4.13 4.37
C PRO A 151 -16.95 -5.04 4.26
N LEU A 152 -16.10 -4.82 3.24
CA LEU A 152 -14.83 -5.54 3.07
C LEU A 152 -13.86 -5.22 4.22
N ALA A 153 -13.64 -3.94 4.51
CA ALA A 153 -12.75 -3.50 5.60
C ALA A 153 -13.25 -3.99 6.96
N ASP A 154 -14.56 -3.93 7.22
CA ASP A 154 -15.18 -4.43 8.45
C ASP A 154 -15.00 -5.94 8.59
N ARG A 155 -15.16 -6.71 7.51
CA ARG A 155 -14.96 -8.16 7.55
C ARG A 155 -13.50 -8.52 7.77
N TRP A 156 -12.56 -7.82 7.12
CA TRP A 156 -11.13 -8.00 7.36
C TRP A 156 -10.79 -7.71 8.82
N MET A 157 -11.24 -6.58 9.36
CA MET A 157 -11.00 -6.22 10.76
C MET A 157 -11.55 -7.28 11.73
N ARG A 158 -12.72 -7.88 11.46
CA ARG A 158 -13.23 -8.99 12.25
C ARG A 158 -12.31 -10.21 12.24
N GLN A 159 -11.73 -10.57 11.06
CA GLN A 159 -10.76 -11.68 10.98
C GLN A 159 -9.54 -11.44 11.87
N LEU A 160 -9.05 -10.20 11.95
CA LEU A 160 -7.93 -9.84 12.79
C LEU A 160 -8.27 -9.90 14.29
N ARG A 161 -9.46 -9.43 14.67
CA ARG A 161 -9.94 -9.44 16.07
C ARG A 161 -10.11 -10.85 16.63
N ILE A 162 -10.60 -11.79 15.83
CA ILE A 162 -10.74 -13.19 16.26
C ILE A 162 -9.44 -13.99 16.12
N GLY A 163 -8.33 -13.34 15.72
CA GLY A 163 -7.02 -13.99 15.61
C GLY A 163 -6.87 -14.97 14.45
N SER A 164 -7.77 -14.94 13.47
CA SER A 164 -7.72 -15.86 12.31
C SER A 164 -6.67 -15.48 11.27
N SER A 165 -6.08 -14.29 11.38
CA SER A 165 -5.03 -13.78 10.49
C SER A 165 -4.05 -12.89 11.27
N PRO A 166 -2.76 -12.88 10.94
CA PRO A 166 -1.77 -12.00 11.57
C PRO A 166 -2.04 -10.52 11.42
N GLY A 167 -2.51 -10.09 10.25
CA GLY A 167 -2.78 -8.71 9.90
C GLY A 167 -1.55 -7.97 9.40
N CYS A 168 -0.85 -8.53 8.44
CA CYS A 168 0.32 -7.92 7.81
C CYS A 168 -0.04 -6.66 7.04
N TYR A 169 0.82 -5.65 7.11
CA TYR A 169 0.62 -4.35 6.48
C TYR A 169 0.26 -4.45 4.97
N PRO A 170 0.95 -5.26 4.13
CA PRO A 170 0.64 -5.34 2.71
C PRO A 170 -0.79 -5.79 2.41
N VAL A 171 -1.32 -6.76 3.16
CA VAL A 171 -2.70 -7.25 2.97
C VAL A 171 -3.72 -6.21 3.45
N SER A 172 -3.44 -5.55 4.58
CA SER A 172 -4.30 -4.48 5.09
C SER A 172 -4.32 -3.27 4.15
N LEU A 173 -3.20 -2.96 3.48
CA LEU A 173 -3.14 -1.93 2.44
C LEU A 173 -3.95 -2.33 1.20
N ALA A 174 -3.89 -3.58 0.77
CA ALA A 174 -4.73 -4.08 -0.32
C ALA A 174 -6.23 -3.92 0.01
N VAL A 175 -6.63 -4.24 1.24
CA VAL A 175 -8.01 -4.05 1.71
C VAL A 175 -8.41 -2.57 1.74
N LEU A 176 -7.53 -1.67 2.20
CA LEU A 176 -7.79 -0.23 2.21
C LEU A 176 -8.00 0.32 0.79
N VAL A 177 -7.07 0.00 -0.12
CA VAL A 177 -7.13 0.45 -1.52
C VAL A 177 -8.39 -0.09 -2.20
N ALA A 178 -8.67 -1.38 -2.08
CA ALA A 178 -9.87 -1.99 -2.64
C ALA A 178 -11.15 -1.38 -2.06
N SER A 179 -11.22 -1.20 -0.74
CA SER A 179 -12.38 -0.58 -0.07
C SER A 179 -12.63 0.85 -0.53
N SER A 180 -11.55 1.60 -0.78
CA SER A 180 -11.63 2.97 -1.30
C SER A 180 -12.06 3.00 -2.77
N ALA A 181 -11.45 2.18 -3.62
CA ALA A 181 -11.74 2.12 -5.05
C ALA A 181 -13.19 1.65 -5.30
N PHE A 182 -13.62 0.55 -4.69
CA PHE A 182 -14.95 -0.04 -4.92
C PHE A 182 -16.09 0.83 -4.38
N SER A 183 -15.84 1.68 -3.37
CA SER A 183 -16.84 2.62 -2.87
C SER A 183 -17.08 3.80 -3.83
N GLN A 184 -16.11 4.13 -4.69
CA GLN A 184 -16.21 5.21 -5.65
C GLN A 184 -16.74 4.74 -7.00
N ARG A 185 -16.24 3.62 -7.46
CA ARG A 185 -16.55 3.03 -8.76
C ARG A 185 -16.45 1.52 -8.67
N PRO A 186 -17.56 0.78 -8.69
CA PRO A 186 -17.50 -0.65 -8.90
C PRO A 186 -16.74 -0.95 -10.19
N LEU A 187 -15.75 -1.85 -10.13
CA LEU A 187 -15.03 -2.29 -11.33
C LEU A 187 -16.00 -3.04 -12.24
N ARG A 188 -16.35 -2.44 -13.37
CA ARG A 188 -17.43 -2.94 -14.25
C ARG A 188 -17.06 -4.18 -15.05
N HIS A 189 -15.76 -4.49 -15.16
CA HIS A 189 -15.25 -5.50 -16.12
C HIS A 189 -14.15 -6.41 -15.52
N ALA A 190 -14.22 -6.73 -14.22
CA ALA A 190 -13.14 -7.47 -13.55
C ALA A 190 -12.90 -8.91 -14.06
N GLU A 191 -13.80 -9.48 -14.86
CA GLU A 191 -13.64 -10.83 -15.39
C GLU A 191 -13.58 -10.85 -16.92
N GLY A 192 -12.39 -11.17 -17.45
CA GLY A 192 -12.22 -11.70 -18.82
C GLY A 192 -12.18 -10.69 -19.96
N THR A 193 -12.22 -9.39 -19.71
CA THR A 193 -12.04 -8.37 -20.75
C THR A 193 -10.67 -7.69 -20.64
N GLU A 194 -10.10 -7.27 -21.79
CA GLU A 194 -8.81 -6.53 -21.81
C GLU A 194 -8.89 -5.24 -21.01
N GLU A 195 -10.02 -4.51 -21.06
CA GLU A 195 -10.25 -3.28 -20.31
C GLU A 195 -10.28 -3.53 -18.79
N GLY A 196 -10.92 -4.60 -18.32
CA GLY A 196 -10.95 -4.96 -16.91
C GLY A 196 -9.58 -5.35 -16.37
N GLY A 197 -8.78 -6.05 -17.18
CA GLY A 197 -7.39 -6.37 -16.85
C GLY A 197 -6.54 -5.12 -16.65
N ALA A 198 -6.62 -4.15 -17.57
CA ALA A 198 -5.88 -2.91 -17.51
C ALA A 198 -6.28 -2.04 -16.28
N GLU A 199 -7.56 -2.02 -15.90
CA GLU A 199 -8.02 -1.29 -14.71
C GLU A 199 -7.48 -1.90 -13.41
N VAL A 200 -7.44 -3.23 -13.31
CA VAL A 200 -6.84 -3.96 -12.18
C VAL A 200 -5.34 -3.73 -12.11
N ASP A 201 -4.65 -3.73 -13.26
CA ASP A 201 -3.21 -3.46 -13.32
C ASP A 201 -2.88 -2.04 -12.87
N ALA A 202 -3.65 -1.05 -13.32
CA ALA A 202 -3.48 0.36 -12.90
C ALA A 202 -3.67 0.52 -11.38
N LEU A 203 -4.76 0.00 -10.82
CA LEU A 203 -5.02 0.04 -9.39
C LEU A 203 -3.93 -0.67 -8.57
N THR A 204 -3.43 -1.78 -9.06
CA THR A 204 -2.35 -2.53 -8.41
C THR A 204 -1.04 -1.75 -8.45
N GLN A 205 -0.73 -1.10 -9.56
CA GLN A 205 0.44 -0.24 -9.72
C GLN A 205 0.39 0.97 -8.77
N GLU A 206 -0.78 1.59 -8.62
CA GLU A 206 -1.02 2.67 -7.67
C GLU A 206 -0.77 2.21 -6.22
N ALA A 207 -1.32 1.06 -5.83
CA ALA A 207 -1.13 0.48 -4.50
C ALA A 207 0.34 0.14 -4.21
N LEU A 208 1.05 -0.43 -5.18
CA LEU A 208 2.48 -0.72 -5.08
C LEU A 208 3.32 0.56 -4.96
N THR A 209 2.96 1.61 -5.71
CA THR A 209 3.63 2.92 -5.63
C THR A 209 3.48 3.51 -4.24
N VAL A 210 2.27 3.50 -3.66
CA VAL A 210 2.02 3.93 -2.27
C VAL A 210 2.85 3.11 -1.28
N TYR A 211 2.94 1.80 -1.48
CA TYR A 211 3.73 0.91 -0.64
C TYR A 211 5.22 1.23 -0.69
N PHE A 212 5.83 1.34 -1.88
CA PHE A 212 7.24 1.66 -2.03
C PHE A 212 7.58 3.07 -1.54
N TYR A 213 6.69 4.04 -1.77
CA TYR A 213 6.82 5.37 -1.21
C TYR A 213 6.83 5.34 0.31
N GLY A 214 5.89 4.63 0.94
CA GLY A 214 5.79 4.50 2.40
C GLY A 214 7.04 3.84 3.01
N VAL A 215 7.57 2.78 2.39
CA VAL A 215 8.83 2.13 2.82
C VAL A 215 10.00 3.12 2.73
N SER A 216 10.14 3.82 1.59
CA SER A 216 11.21 4.81 1.40
C SER A 216 11.14 5.93 2.42
N MET A 217 9.98 6.55 2.58
CA MET A 217 9.79 7.65 3.53
C MET A 217 9.95 7.21 4.98
N GLY A 218 9.56 5.98 5.33
CA GLY A 218 9.79 5.42 6.65
C GLY A 218 11.28 5.35 7.00
N LEU A 219 12.10 4.81 6.10
CA LEU A 219 13.57 4.74 6.26
C LEU A 219 14.22 6.12 6.28
N LEU A 220 13.83 7.00 5.34
CA LEU A 220 14.40 8.35 5.23
C LEU A 220 14.05 9.23 6.44
N ASN A 221 12.84 9.14 6.97
CA ASN A 221 12.44 9.83 8.20
C ASN A 221 13.16 9.27 9.44
N ALA A 222 13.45 7.97 9.48
CA ALA A 222 14.28 7.41 10.53
C ALA A 222 15.72 7.92 10.45
N ALA A 223 16.29 8.04 9.24
CA ALA A 223 17.63 8.55 9.03
C ALA A 223 17.84 9.97 9.58
N LEU A 224 16.85 10.87 9.45
CA LEU A 224 16.91 12.23 10.00
C LEU A 224 17.15 12.25 11.52
N ARG A 225 16.79 11.19 12.24
CA ARG A 225 16.97 11.06 13.69
C ARG A 225 18.22 10.27 14.07
N LEU A 226 18.74 9.46 13.14
CA LEU A 226 19.83 8.51 13.41
C LEU A 226 21.20 9.02 12.95
N MET A 227 21.25 9.91 11.95
CA MET A 227 22.50 10.29 11.31
C MET A 227 22.49 11.76 10.84
N ARG A 228 23.66 12.26 10.47
CA ARG A 228 23.81 13.64 9.98
C ARG A 228 23.44 13.75 8.50
N VAL A 229 22.14 13.74 8.20
CA VAL A 229 21.57 14.02 6.89
C VAL A 229 20.56 15.15 7.01
N THR A 230 20.43 15.95 5.97
CA THR A 230 19.51 17.08 5.91
C THR A 230 18.17 16.65 5.28
N HIS A 231 17.13 17.45 5.47
CA HIS A 231 15.86 17.27 4.75
C HIS A 231 16.06 17.34 3.24
N TYR A 232 17.03 18.16 2.77
CA TYR A 232 17.39 18.23 1.34
C TYR A 232 17.95 16.89 0.84
N ASP A 233 18.86 16.28 1.58
CA ASP A 233 19.44 14.96 1.22
C ASP A 233 18.32 13.91 1.14
N VAL A 234 17.42 13.88 2.13
CA VAL A 234 16.28 12.97 2.16
C VAL A 234 15.39 13.12 0.94
N GLN A 235 15.02 14.36 0.58
CA GLN A 235 14.19 14.61 -0.60
C GLN A 235 14.91 14.28 -1.91
N SER A 236 16.21 14.57 -1.99
CA SER A 236 17.02 14.21 -3.14
C SER A 236 17.15 12.70 -3.32
N ILE A 237 17.31 11.94 -2.23
CA ILE A 237 17.31 10.48 -2.26
C ILE A 237 15.93 9.98 -2.71
N MET A 238 14.83 10.49 -2.11
CA MET A 238 13.49 10.09 -2.47
C MET A 238 13.20 10.29 -3.97
N TYR A 239 13.61 11.45 -4.51
CA TYR A 239 13.45 11.77 -5.93
C TYR A 239 14.17 10.73 -6.81
N ARG A 240 15.44 10.41 -6.51
CA ARG A 240 16.23 9.42 -7.27
C ARG A 240 15.71 7.99 -7.15
N VAL A 241 15.34 7.54 -5.94
CA VAL A 241 14.87 6.16 -5.75
C VAL A 241 13.49 5.94 -6.34
N SER A 242 12.66 6.96 -6.48
CA SER A 242 11.36 6.85 -7.13
C SER A 242 11.43 6.47 -8.61
N GLU A 243 12.54 6.73 -9.29
CA GLU A 243 12.80 6.29 -10.67
C GLU A 243 12.83 4.76 -10.82
N LEU A 244 13.07 4.04 -9.72
CA LEU A 244 13.04 2.57 -9.71
C LEU A 244 11.63 1.98 -9.59
N PHE A 245 10.64 2.77 -9.19
CA PHE A 245 9.30 2.23 -8.89
C PHE A 245 8.66 1.49 -10.05
N PRO A 246 8.74 1.93 -11.32
CA PRO A 246 8.19 1.18 -12.44
C PRO A 246 8.81 -0.22 -12.58
N GLU A 247 10.15 -0.34 -12.49
CA GLU A 247 10.86 -1.63 -12.51
C GLU A 247 10.42 -2.52 -11.33
N LEU A 248 10.32 -1.95 -10.13
CA LEU A 248 9.92 -2.69 -8.93
C LEU A 248 8.47 -3.19 -9.02
N CYS A 249 7.55 -2.40 -9.58
CA CYS A 249 6.17 -2.82 -9.83
C CYS A 249 6.12 -3.99 -10.83
N GLN A 250 6.83 -3.90 -11.94
CA GLN A 250 6.93 -4.96 -12.92
C GLN A 250 7.49 -6.24 -12.28
N ARG A 251 8.60 -6.14 -11.58
CA ARG A 251 9.23 -7.27 -10.88
C ARG A 251 8.28 -7.93 -9.87
N THR A 252 7.48 -7.13 -9.16
CA THR A 252 6.47 -7.63 -8.22
C THR A 252 5.39 -8.42 -8.96
N ALA A 253 4.86 -7.90 -10.06
CA ALA A 253 3.83 -8.55 -10.86
C ALA A 253 4.32 -9.89 -11.45
N GLU A 254 5.57 -9.96 -11.88
CA GLU A 254 6.19 -11.18 -12.45
C GLU A 254 6.55 -12.24 -11.38
N THR A 255 6.65 -11.84 -10.09
CA THR A 255 7.04 -12.76 -9.01
C THR A 255 5.83 -13.56 -8.52
N PRO A 256 5.77 -14.89 -8.69
CA PRO A 256 4.68 -15.68 -8.14
C PRO A 256 4.78 -15.79 -6.62
N LEU A 257 3.64 -15.94 -5.93
CA LEU A 257 3.58 -16.05 -4.47
C LEU A 257 4.47 -17.19 -3.93
N SER A 258 4.60 -18.29 -4.67
CA SER A 258 5.44 -19.42 -4.30
C SER A 258 6.94 -19.11 -4.34
N ARG A 259 7.36 -18.12 -5.14
CA ARG A 259 8.75 -17.66 -5.26
C ARG A 259 9.03 -16.38 -4.49
N MET A 260 8.09 -15.95 -3.66
CA MET A 260 8.30 -14.82 -2.76
C MET A 260 9.52 -15.06 -1.87
N THR A 261 10.50 -14.17 -1.89
CA THR A 261 11.78 -14.34 -1.18
C THR A 261 12.11 -13.12 -0.33
N GLY A 262 12.81 -13.35 0.79
CA GLY A 262 13.52 -12.29 1.51
C GLY A 262 15.01 -12.39 1.16
N TYR A 263 15.51 -11.53 0.27
CA TYR A 263 16.85 -11.67 -0.30
C TYR A 263 17.94 -10.89 0.43
N ALA A 264 17.61 -10.02 1.38
CA ALA A 264 18.64 -9.23 2.05
C ALA A 264 19.01 -9.81 3.43
N PRO A 265 19.83 -10.88 3.50
CA PRO A 265 20.19 -11.53 4.77
C PRO A 265 20.86 -10.55 5.74
N MET A 266 21.55 -9.52 5.23
CA MET A 266 22.15 -8.47 6.05
C MET A 266 21.09 -7.68 6.82
N THR A 267 19.93 -7.38 6.23
CA THR A 267 18.84 -6.69 6.92
C THR A 267 18.27 -7.53 8.05
N ASP A 268 18.13 -8.84 7.84
CA ASP A 268 17.68 -9.78 8.89
C ASP A 268 18.72 -9.90 10.01
N ILE A 269 20.02 -9.95 9.68
CA ILE A 269 21.12 -9.95 10.66
C ILE A 269 21.12 -8.64 11.46
N LEU A 270 20.98 -7.49 10.80
CA LEU A 270 20.94 -6.19 11.46
C LEU A 270 19.72 -6.07 12.39
N SER A 271 18.56 -6.59 12.00
CA SER A 271 17.38 -6.64 12.87
C SER A 271 17.60 -7.55 14.08
N ALA A 272 18.24 -8.69 13.90
CA ALA A 272 18.60 -9.58 15.02
C ALA A 272 19.63 -8.95 15.97
N ILE A 273 20.59 -8.18 15.45
CA ILE A 273 21.54 -7.40 16.27
C ILE A 273 20.82 -6.30 17.02
N HIS A 274 19.91 -5.58 16.35
CA HIS A 274 19.14 -4.50 16.96
C HIS A 274 18.30 -4.99 18.15
N SER A 275 17.70 -6.18 18.07
CA SER A 275 16.90 -6.76 19.15
C SER A 275 17.71 -7.00 20.45
N GLN A 276 19.04 -7.18 20.33
CA GLN A 276 19.97 -7.38 21.46
C GLN A 276 20.60 -6.06 21.95
N GLY A 277 20.32 -4.93 21.29
CA GLY A 277 20.88 -3.61 21.63
C GLY A 277 20.39 -3.12 22.99
N ARG A 278 21.32 -2.59 23.82
CA ARG A 278 20.99 -2.01 25.14
C ARG A 278 20.39 -0.60 25.04
N VAL A 279 20.73 0.11 24.00
CA VAL A 279 20.21 1.48 23.73
C VAL A 279 19.57 1.46 22.35
N ARG A 280 18.27 1.71 22.32
CA ARG A 280 17.47 1.71 21.08
C ARG A 280 16.59 2.94 21.05
N LEU A 281 16.63 3.68 19.95
CA LEU A 281 15.76 4.82 19.69
C LEU A 281 14.43 4.38 19.04
N PHE A 282 14.48 3.26 18.33
CA PHE A 282 13.35 2.68 17.62
C PHE A 282 12.96 1.30 18.18
N MET A 283 11.79 0.82 17.80
CA MET A 283 11.31 -0.52 18.18
C MET A 283 11.90 -1.62 17.28
N SER A 284 12.40 -1.25 16.09
CA SER A 284 13.12 -2.15 15.18
C SER A 284 14.06 -1.39 14.24
#